data_53757bf9618acf95819f30b6d7dcd337
#
_entry.id   53757bf9618acf95819f30b6d7dcd337
#
_cell.length_a   1.000
_cell.length_b   1.000
_cell.length_c   1.000
_cell.angle_alpha   90.00
_cell.angle_beta   90.00
_cell.angle_gamma   90.00
#
_symmetry.space_group_name_H-M   'P 1'
#
loop_
_entity.id
_entity.type
_entity.pdbx_description
1 polymer ?
#
loop_
_entity_poly.entity_id
_entity_poly.type
_entity_poly.pdbx_seq_one_letter_code
_entity_poly.pdbx_strand_id
1 'polypeptide(L)'
;MSTPICDFVRGYCESVLLRLHMPGHKGRGELGCEALDITEVPGADDLACPEGVILESEENTTELFGSRHSFYCTGGSSQCVKAMLHLAYLFRPEGTGNCILAARNAHKSFLHGCALLGLEPRWLYPEAGTPLCSCPVSPAALERALQRGERPFAVYITSPDYLGGVQDISALAEVCHRHGLPLLVDNAHGAYLKFLEPSRHPLDLGADMCCDSAHKTLPVLTGGAYLHVSERAQAAFEAEARHSLAVFGSSSPSYLILQSL
;
A
#
# COMPACT_ATOMS: atom_id res chain seq x y z
N MET A 1 -3.97 -21.89 6.65
CA MET A 1 -3.24 -20.65 6.95
C MET A 1 -3.53 -20.29 8.40
N SER A 2 -2.51 -20.03 9.22
CA SER A 2 -2.65 -19.60 10.62
C SER A 2 -3.07 -18.13 10.66
N THR A 3 -3.57 -17.67 11.83
CA THR A 3 -3.92 -16.25 12.08
C THR A 3 -3.13 -15.73 13.28
N PRO A 4 -1.79 -15.56 13.15
CA PRO A 4 -0.88 -15.41 14.28
C PRO A 4 -1.26 -14.27 15.24
N ILE A 5 -1.61 -13.08 14.72
CA ILE A 5 -2.01 -11.93 15.53
C ILE A 5 -3.32 -12.25 16.28
N CYS A 6 -4.34 -12.81 15.60
CA CYS A 6 -5.61 -13.16 16.22
C CYS A 6 -5.44 -14.24 17.30
N ASP A 7 -4.62 -15.26 17.02
CA ASP A 7 -4.39 -16.38 17.93
C ASP A 7 -3.66 -15.90 19.20
N PHE A 8 -2.65 -15.02 19.03
CA PHE A 8 -1.98 -14.38 20.16
C PHE A 8 -2.95 -13.55 20.99
N VAL A 9 -3.73 -12.66 20.38
CA VAL A 9 -4.65 -11.77 21.12
C VAL A 9 -5.72 -12.54 21.86
N ARG A 10 -6.27 -13.62 21.28
CA ARG A 10 -7.22 -14.51 21.99
C ARG A 10 -6.58 -15.11 23.23
N GLY A 11 -5.40 -15.71 23.11
CA GLY A 11 -4.68 -16.29 24.25
C GLY A 11 -4.33 -15.24 25.31
N TYR A 12 -3.97 -14.02 24.88
CA TYR A 12 -3.72 -12.90 25.80
C TYR A 12 -4.99 -12.49 26.56
N CYS A 13 -6.15 -12.45 25.90
CA CYS A 13 -7.43 -12.12 26.55
C CYS A 13 -7.88 -13.18 27.57
N GLU A 14 -7.54 -14.44 27.37
CA GLU A 14 -7.84 -15.54 28.29
C GLU A 14 -6.91 -15.57 29.53
N SER A 15 -5.79 -14.83 29.43
CA SER A 15 -4.84 -14.73 30.55
C SER A 15 -5.40 -13.88 31.71
N VAL A 16 -5.05 -14.23 32.96
CA VAL A 16 -5.48 -13.52 34.17
C VAL A 16 -4.56 -12.32 34.48
N LEU A 17 -4.05 -11.65 33.46
CA LEU A 17 -3.12 -10.53 33.62
C LEU A 17 -3.84 -9.22 33.93
N LEU A 18 -3.34 -8.50 34.94
CA LEU A 18 -3.78 -7.15 35.21
C LEU A 18 -3.13 -6.19 34.18
N ARG A 19 -3.95 -5.57 33.32
CA ARG A 19 -3.49 -4.65 32.27
C ARG A 19 -3.13 -3.29 32.86
N LEU A 20 -1.85 -3.06 33.18
CA LEU A 20 -1.35 -1.76 33.61
C LEU A 20 -0.78 -0.93 32.45
N HIS A 21 -0.64 -1.54 31.27
CA HIS A 21 -0.18 -0.92 30.02
C HIS A 21 -1.30 -0.16 29.28
N MET A 22 -0.98 0.52 28.21
CA MET A 22 -1.92 1.11 27.24
C MET A 22 -2.73 -0.01 26.53
N PRO A 23 -3.92 0.25 25.98
CA PRO A 23 -4.68 1.49 26.02
C PRO A 23 -5.31 1.80 27.41
N GLY A 24 -5.78 3.05 27.57
CA GLY A 24 -6.32 3.56 28.84
C GLY A 24 -7.55 2.87 29.39
N HIS A 25 -8.34 2.20 28.53
CA HIS A 25 -9.54 1.41 28.93
C HIS A 25 -9.20 0.08 29.64
N LYS A 26 -7.94 -0.35 29.59
CA LYS A 26 -7.47 -1.57 30.30
C LYS A 26 -8.23 -2.86 29.95
N GLY A 27 -8.72 -2.96 28.71
CA GLY A 27 -9.52 -4.08 28.21
C GLY A 27 -10.98 -4.09 28.69
N ARG A 28 -11.49 -2.97 29.20
CA ARG A 28 -12.85 -2.80 29.69
C ARG A 28 -13.49 -1.56 29.11
N GLY A 29 -14.74 -1.64 28.68
CA GLY A 29 -15.48 -0.51 28.11
C GLY A 29 -16.86 -0.96 27.62
N GLU A 30 -17.52 -0.07 26.88
CA GLU A 30 -18.90 -0.28 26.43
C GLU A 30 -19.01 -0.70 24.95
N LEU A 31 -17.91 -0.63 24.18
CA LEU A 31 -17.91 -0.99 22.77
C LEU A 31 -17.89 -2.51 22.53
N GLY A 32 -17.43 -3.28 23.53
CA GLY A 32 -17.37 -4.75 23.47
C GLY A 32 -16.13 -5.32 22.77
N CYS A 33 -15.26 -4.48 22.23
CA CYS A 33 -14.01 -4.89 21.58
C CYS A 33 -12.75 -4.50 22.36
N GLU A 34 -12.87 -3.81 23.49
CA GLU A 34 -11.75 -3.28 24.27
C GLU A 34 -10.81 -4.37 24.77
N ALA A 35 -11.33 -5.57 25.01
CA ALA A 35 -10.50 -6.70 25.42
C ALA A 35 -9.50 -7.10 24.32
N LEU A 36 -9.88 -6.93 23.05
CA LEU A 36 -9.06 -7.25 21.87
C LEU A 36 -8.14 -6.11 21.46
N ASP A 37 -8.36 -4.89 21.97
CA ASP A 37 -7.52 -3.74 21.69
C ASP A 37 -6.35 -3.71 22.67
N ILE A 38 -5.20 -4.15 22.19
CA ILE A 38 -3.96 -4.26 22.97
C ILE A 38 -2.89 -3.32 22.38
N THR A 39 -1.71 -3.34 22.93
CA THR A 39 -0.51 -2.66 22.42
C THR A 39 0.65 -3.66 22.32
N GLU A 40 1.86 -3.17 22.11
CA GLU A 40 3.13 -3.91 22.03
C GLU A 40 3.51 -4.53 23.38
N VAL A 41 2.65 -5.42 23.89
CA VAL A 41 2.98 -6.24 25.09
C VAL A 41 3.92 -7.39 24.68
N PRO A 42 4.66 -7.98 25.64
CA PRO A 42 5.55 -9.11 25.33
C PRO A 42 4.83 -10.22 24.54
N GLY A 43 5.32 -10.51 23.35
CA GLY A 43 4.77 -11.49 22.41
C GLY A 43 3.74 -10.93 21.42
N ALA A 44 3.26 -9.69 21.58
CA ALA A 44 2.36 -9.04 20.61
C ALA A 44 3.07 -8.51 19.36
N ASP A 45 4.41 -8.43 19.42
CA ASP A 45 5.24 -7.85 18.38
C ASP A 45 5.13 -6.31 18.26
N ASP A 46 5.90 -5.68 17.39
CA ASP A 46 5.91 -4.25 17.11
C ASP A 46 5.82 -4.02 15.59
N LEU A 47 4.81 -3.29 15.14
CA LEU A 47 4.63 -3.02 13.70
C LEU A 47 5.80 -2.24 13.09
N ALA A 48 6.55 -1.46 13.86
CA ALA A 48 7.70 -0.72 13.35
C ALA A 48 8.93 -1.61 13.12
N CYS A 49 9.06 -2.71 13.87
CA CYS A 49 10.17 -3.67 13.75
C CYS A 49 9.66 -5.09 14.09
N PRO A 50 8.83 -5.69 13.25
CA PRO A 50 8.21 -6.97 13.55
C PRO A 50 9.22 -8.12 13.47
N GLU A 51 9.20 -8.98 14.50
CA GLU A 51 10.04 -10.16 14.63
C GLU A 51 9.22 -11.41 15.04
N GLY A 52 7.90 -11.26 15.21
CA GLY A 52 7.00 -12.28 15.73
C GLY A 52 5.67 -12.37 14.98
N VAL A 53 4.55 -12.31 15.70
CA VAL A 53 3.20 -12.59 15.16
C VAL A 53 2.76 -11.63 14.05
N ILE A 54 3.27 -10.39 14.03
CA ILE A 54 2.98 -9.45 12.94
C ILE A 54 3.77 -9.88 11.70
N LEU A 55 5.07 -10.19 11.85
CA LEU A 55 5.89 -10.67 10.73
C LEU A 55 5.31 -11.97 10.13
N GLU A 56 4.96 -12.95 10.96
CA GLU A 56 4.34 -14.20 10.50
C GLU A 56 3.03 -13.95 9.74
N SER A 57 2.21 -12.97 10.17
CA SER A 57 0.99 -12.59 9.47
C SER A 57 1.27 -11.91 8.13
N GLU A 58 2.29 -11.05 8.07
CA GLU A 58 2.73 -10.43 6.82
C GLU A 58 3.33 -11.45 5.84
N GLU A 59 4.05 -12.47 6.34
CA GLU A 59 4.55 -13.57 5.52
C GLU A 59 3.41 -14.39 4.90
N ASN A 60 2.35 -14.69 5.67
CA ASN A 60 1.15 -15.33 5.14
C ASN A 60 0.50 -14.50 4.01
N THR A 61 0.41 -13.18 4.20
CA THR A 61 -0.13 -12.27 3.19
C THR A 61 0.79 -12.18 1.97
N THR A 62 2.10 -12.18 2.19
CA THR A 62 3.14 -12.19 1.15
C THR A 62 3.00 -13.42 0.26
N GLU A 63 2.83 -14.60 0.84
CA GLU A 63 2.59 -15.84 0.09
C GLU A 63 1.27 -15.77 -0.69
N LEU A 64 0.19 -15.29 -0.04
CA LEU A 64 -1.14 -15.18 -0.65
C LEU A 64 -1.14 -14.25 -1.87
N PHE A 65 -0.47 -13.10 -1.78
CA PHE A 65 -0.39 -12.12 -2.87
C PHE A 65 0.74 -12.39 -3.86
N GLY A 66 1.68 -13.29 -3.55
CA GLY A 66 2.85 -13.57 -4.40
C GLY A 66 3.73 -12.33 -4.57
N SER A 67 3.89 -11.56 -3.52
CA SER A 67 4.76 -10.38 -3.47
C SER A 67 6.14 -10.77 -2.93
N ARG A 68 7.11 -9.88 -3.06
CA ARG A 68 8.36 -9.99 -2.31
C ARG A 68 8.11 -9.79 -0.81
N HIS A 69 7.31 -8.77 -0.48
CA HIS A 69 6.76 -8.56 0.85
C HIS A 69 5.48 -7.73 0.79
N SER A 70 4.55 -8.05 1.69
CA SER A 70 3.27 -7.36 1.88
C SER A 70 3.22 -6.77 3.28
N PHE A 71 3.41 -5.47 3.40
CA PHE A 71 3.46 -4.76 4.67
C PHE A 71 2.06 -4.38 5.14
N TYR A 72 1.76 -4.61 6.41
CA TYR A 72 0.54 -4.18 7.05
C TYR A 72 0.54 -2.67 7.34
N CYS A 73 -0.61 -2.06 7.19
CA CYS A 73 -0.80 -0.64 7.42
C CYS A 73 -2.15 -0.37 8.07
N THR A 74 -2.15 0.37 9.17
CA THR A 74 -3.35 0.75 9.93
C THR A 74 -3.85 2.16 9.61
N GLY A 75 -3.13 2.90 8.78
CA GLY A 75 -3.48 4.26 8.33
C GLY A 75 -4.12 4.34 6.94
N GLY A 76 -4.58 3.19 6.41
CA GLY A 76 -5.19 3.08 5.09
C GLY A 76 -4.22 3.25 3.93
N SER A 77 -4.70 3.05 2.71
CA SER A 77 -3.89 3.28 1.50
C SER A 77 -3.36 4.71 1.39
N SER A 78 -3.92 5.67 2.11
CA SER A 78 -3.38 7.04 2.17
C SER A 78 -1.98 7.11 2.78
N GLN A 79 -1.68 6.24 3.75
CA GLN A 79 -0.34 6.07 4.30
C GLN A 79 0.54 5.32 3.29
N CYS A 80 0.05 4.22 2.71
CA CYS A 80 0.78 3.43 1.72
C CYS A 80 1.16 4.24 0.48
N VAL A 81 0.25 5.07 -0.05
CA VAL A 81 0.54 5.96 -1.20
C VAL A 81 1.71 6.90 -0.91
N LYS A 82 1.71 7.53 0.29
CA LYS A 82 2.81 8.41 0.67
C LYS A 82 4.13 7.66 0.83
N ALA A 83 4.09 6.46 1.40
CA ALA A 83 5.26 5.59 1.54
C ALA A 83 5.79 5.13 0.18
N MET A 84 4.93 4.73 -0.77
CA MET A 84 5.33 4.39 -2.15
C MET A 84 6.05 5.57 -2.85
N LEU A 85 5.49 6.78 -2.71
CA LEU A 85 6.11 7.99 -3.28
C LEU A 85 7.48 8.27 -2.65
N HIS A 86 7.59 8.14 -1.33
CA HIS A 86 8.84 8.32 -0.60
C HIS A 86 9.90 7.30 -1.04
N LEU A 87 9.55 6.01 -1.11
CA LEU A 87 10.43 4.94 -1.57
C LEU A 87 10.92 5.17 -3.00
N ALA A 88 10.01 5.45 -3.93
CA ALA A 88 10.36 5.68 -5.31
C ALA A 88 11.24 6.93 -5.49
N TYR A 89 11.04 7.96 -4.68
CA TYR A 89 11.87 9.16 -4.69
C TYR A 89 13.23 8.94 -4.04
N LEU A 90 13.30 8.20 -2.95
CA LEU A 90 14.54 7.88 -2.23
C LEU A 90 15.51 7.08 -3.12
N PHE A 91 14.99 6.09 -3.83
CA PHE A 91 15.75 5.21 -4.72
C PHE A 91 15.54 5.52 -6.21
N ARG A 92 15.29 6.78 -6.53
CA ARG A 92 15.04 7.21 -7.90
C ARG A 92 16.26 6.95 -8.81
N PRO A 93 16.02 6.69 -10.10
CA PRO A 93 17.10 6.51 -11.06
C PRO A 93 18.02 7.75 -11.12
N GLU A 94 19.31 7.54 -11.33
CA GLU A 94 20.27 8.63 -11.51
C GLU A 94 19.85 9.58 -12.65
N GLY A 95 20.10 10.87 -12.46
CA GLY A 95 19.76 11.91 -13.41
C GLY A 95 18.28 12.27 -13.47
N THR A 96 17.44 11.76 -12.54
CA THR A 96 16.06 12.23 -12.37
C THR A 96 15.97 13.27 -11.26
N GLY A 97 15.07 14.25 -11.43
CA GLY A 97 14.74 15.25 -10.42
C GLY A 97 13.63 14.78 -9.47
N ASN A 98 12.73 15.69 -9.12
CA ASN A 98 11.56 15.44 -8.27
C ASN A 98 10.26 15.28 -9.08
N CYS A 99 10.35 15.17 -10.42
CA CYS A 99 9.20 15.00 -11.29
C CYS A 99 8.66 13.56 -11.24
N ILE A 100 7.35 13.42 -11.04
CA ILE A 100 6.61 12.15 -11.13
C ILE A 100 5.52 12.24 -12.18
N LEU A 101 5.41 11.25 -13.08
CA LEU A 101 4.36 11.20 -14.09
C LEU A 101 3.15 10.45 -13.55
N ALA A 102 1.97 11.09 -13.48
CA ALA A 102 0.80 10.52 -12.85
C ALA A 102 -0.47 10.67 -13.69
N ALA A 103 -1.35 9.66 -13.65
CA ALA A 103 -2.69 9.77 -14.19
C ALA A 103 -3.51 10.82 -13.43
N ARG A 104 -4.29 11.64 -14.15
CA ARG A 104 -4.96 12.81 -13.57
C ARG A 104 -6.05 12.49 -12.55
N ASN A 105 -6.56 11.26 -12.53
CA ASN A 105 -7.54 10.79 -11.54
C ASN A 105 -6.92 10.31 -10.21
N ALA A 106 -5.67 10.70 -9.93
CA ALA A 106 -4.99 10.37 -8.68
C ALA A 106 -5.77 10.86 -7.45
N HIS A 107 -5.85 10.02 -6.42
CA HIS A 107 -6.50 10.36 -5.17
C HIS A 107 -5.75 11.50 -4.43
N LYS A 108 -6.47 12.26 -3.58
CA LYS A 108 -5.88 13.39 -2.81
C LYS A 108 -4.65 13.00 -1.97
N SER A 109 -4.54 11.72 -1.53
CA SER A 109 -3.35 11.24 -0.80
C SER A 109 -2.07 11.33 -1.62
N PHE A 110 -2.16 11.14 -2.95
CA PHE A 110 -1.05 11.37 -3.87
C PHE A 110 -0.62 12.85 -3.86
N LEU A 111 -1.57 13.79 -3.97
CA LEU A 111 -1.27 15.23 -3.93
C LEU A 111 -0.66 15.65 -2.57
N HIS A 112 -1.19 15.09 -1.47
CA HIS A 112 -0.62 15.33 -0.14
C HIS A 112 0.80 14.76 -0.03
N GLY A 113 1.06 13.57 -0.59
CA GLY A 113 2.40 12.99 -0.66
C GLY A 113 3.37 13.86 -1.47
N CYS A 114 2.94 14.32 -2.65
CA CYS A 114 3.74 15.24 -3.45
C CYS A 114 4.08 16.54 -2.69
N ALA A 115 3.09 17.14 -2.03
CA ALA A 115 3.31 18.36 -1.26
C ALA A 115 4.27 18.16 -0.08
N LEU A 116 4.15 17.03 0.64
CA LEU A 116 5.03 16.72 1.79
C LEU A 116 6.47 16.43 1.36
N LEU A 117 6.66 15.81 0.19
CA LEU A 117 7.97 15.37 -0.31
C LEU A 117 8.60 16.36 -1.30
N GLY A 118 7.93 17.47 -1.61
CA GLY A 118 8.41 18.45 -2.59
C GLY A 118 8.45 17.89 -4.04
N LEU A 119 7.52 16.97 -4.37
CA LEU A 119 7.45 16.36 -5.69
C LEU A 119 6.62 17.19 -6.66
N GLU A 120 7.01 17.18 -7.93
CA GLU A 120 6.32 17.89 -9.00
C GLU A 120 5.56 16.92 -9.91
N PRO A 121 4.22 16.80 -9.75
CA PRO A 121 3.44 15.91 -10.59
C PRO A 121 3.29 16.48 -12.01
N ARG A 122 3.71 15.70 -13.00
CA ARG A 122 3.37 15.89 -14.41
C ARG A 122 2.22 14.97 -14.77
N TRP A 123 1.19 15.52 -15.42
CA TRP A 123 -0.07 14.82 -15.55
C TRP A 123 -0.23 14.14 -16.92
N LEU A 124 -0.69 12.88 -16.88
CA LEU A 124 -1.36 12.22 -17.99
C LEU A 124 -2.84 12.60 -17.93
N TYR A 125 -3.34 13.21 -18.99
CA TYR A 125 -4.74 13.61 -19.09
C TYR A 125 -5.55 12.57 -19.88
N PRO A 126 -6.81 12.33 -19.49
CA PRO A 126 -7.71 11.47 -20.24
C PRO A 126 -8.11 12.10 -21.57
N GLU A 127 -8.55 11.27 -22.51
CA GLU A 127 -9.15 11.76 -23.76
C GLU A 127 -10.46 12.50 -23.49
N ALA A 128 -10.83 13.40 -24.43
CA ALA A 128 -12.08 14.15 -24.35
C ALA A 128 -13.29 13.19 -24.27
N GLY A 129 -14.24 13.52 -23.39
CA GLY A 129 -15.43 12.68 -23.16
C GLY A 129 -15.25 11.57 -22.14
N THR A 130 -14.08 11.39 -21.56
CA THR A 130 -13.85 10.45 -20.45
C THR A 130 -14.60 10.93 -19.19
N PRO A 131 -15.24 10.04 -18.41
CA PRO A 131 -15.84 10.39 -17.13
C PRO A 131 -14.87 11.08 -16.18
N LEU A 132 -15.36 12.01 -15.36
CA LEU A 132 -14.54 12.87 -14.49
C LEU A 132 -13.58 12.07 -13.55
N CYS A 133 -14.02 10.91 -13.07
CA CYS A 133 -13.23 10.07 -12.13
C CYS A 133 -12.35 9.04 -12.83
N SER A 134 -12.35 9.01 -14.16
CA SER A 134 -11.56 8.07 -14.98
C SER A 134 -10.40 8.78 -15.67
N CYS A 135 -9.32 8.06 -15.86
CA CYS A 135 -8.19 8.49 -16.66
C CYS A 135 -7.52 7.28 -17.34
N PRO A 136 -8.17 6.69 -18.35
CA PRO A 136 -7.54 5.61 -19.10
C PRO A 136 -6.27 6.10 -19.78
N VAL A 137 -5.19 5.36 -19.57
CA VAL A 137 -3.88 5.65 -20.11
C VAL A 137 -3.50 4.55 -21.08
N SER A 138 -3.38 4.89 -22.37
CA SER A 138 -2.87 3.92 -23.34
C SER A 138 -1.33 3.83 -23.26
N PRO A 139 -0.72 2.64 -23.54
CA PRO A 139 0.73 2.50 -23.61
C PRO A 139 1.40 3.52 -24.56
N ALA A 140 0.76 3.82 -25.69
CA ALA A 140 1.25 4.82 -26.64
C ALA A 140 1.21 6.25 -26.08
N ALA A 141 0.20 6.60 -25.28
CA ALA A 141 0.13 7.89 -24.61
C ALA A 141 1.21 8.02 -23.54
N LEU A 142 1.44 6.96 -22.75
CA LEU A 142 2.52 6.90 -21.78
C LEU A 142 3.89 7.04 -22.45
N GLU A 143 4.15 6.27 -23.52
CA GLU A 143 5.40 6.33 -24.28
C GLU A 143 5.69 7.77 -24.78
N ARG A 144 4.68 8.42 -25.41
CA ARG A 144 4.82 9.82 -25.85
C ARG A 144 5.08 10.80 -24.71
N ALA A 145 4.47 10.56 -23.55
CA ALA A 145 4.68 11.41 -22.38
C ALA A 145 6.08 11.25 -21.80
N LEU A 146 6.63 10.03 -21.77
CA LEU A 146 7.99 9.77 -21.30
C LEU A 146 9.08 10.36 -22.21
N GLN A 147 8.79 10.49 -23.50
CA GLN A 147 9.71 11.11 -24.47
C GLN A 147 9.73 12.65 -24.43
N ARG A 148 8.86 13.28 -23.61
CA ARG A 148 8.72 14.74 -23.56
C ARG A 148 9.00 15.27 -22.17
N GLY A 149 9.62 16.46 -22.11
CA GLY A 149 9.88 17.17 -20.87
C GLY A 149 10.93 16.50 -19.99
N GLU A 150 10.89 16.82 -18.69
CA GLU A 150 11.79 16.26 -17.71
C GLU A 150 11.55 14.75 -17.51
N ARG A 151 12.63 13.97 -17.36
CA ARG A 151 12.53 12.53 -17.06
C ARG A 151 11.94 12.33 -15.66
N PRO A 152 10.77 11.68 -15.53
CA PRO A 152 10.21 11.41 -14.21
C PRO A 152 11.04 10.33 -13.49
N PHE A 153 10.95 10.29 -12.17
CA PHE A 153 11.57 9.20 -11.41
C PHE A 153 10.69 7.96 -11.29
N ALA A 154 9.37 8.10 -11.48
CA ALA A 154 8.39 7.01 -11.45
C ALA A 154 7.14 7.37 -12.25
N VAL A 155 6.33 6.35 -12.54
CA VAL A 155 4.97 6.50 -13.09
C VAL A 155 3.97 6.04 -12.04
N TYR A 156 2.90 6.83 -11.82
CA TYR A 156 1.84 6.55 -10.86
C TYR A 156 0.48 6.43 -11.55
N ILE A 157 -0.20 5.31 -11.36
CA ILE A 157 -1.49 5.00 -11.98
C ILE A 157 -2.50 4.59 -10.90
N THR A 158 -3.74 5.05 -11.02
CA THR A 158 -4.88 4.56 -10.21
C THR A 158 -5.63 3.50 -11.00
N SER A 159 -5.71 2.28 -10.48
CA SER A 159 -6.43 1.16 -11.09
C SER A 159 -6.78 0.11 -10.01
N PRO A 160 -8.10 -0.21 -9.82
CA PRO A 160 -9.25 0.37 -10.50
C PRO A 160 -9.47 1.84 -10.18
N ASP A 161 -10.11 2.57 -11.09
CA ASP A 161 -10.60 3.91 -10.81
C ASP A 161 -11.86 3.87 -9.92
N TYR A 162 -12.38 5.05 -9.57
CA TYR A 162 -13.56 5.17 -8.68
C TYR A 162 -14.85 4.57 -9.28
N LEU A 163 -14.91 4.40 -10.60
CA LEU A 163 -16.04 3.83 -11.34
C LEU A 163 -15.85 2.34 -11.67
N GLY A 164 -14.73 1.74 -11.25
CA GLY A 164 -14.37 0.34 -11.48
C GLY A 164 -13.61 0.10 -12.80
N GLY A 165 -13.21 1.17 -13.51
CA GLY A 165 -12.38 1.05 -14.70
C GLY A 165 -10.98 0.53 -14.36
N VAL A 166 -10.55 -0.54 -15.04
CA VAL A 166 -9.24 -1.19 -14.85
C VAL A 166 -8.31 -0.83 -16.01
N GLN A 167 -7.08 -0.47 -15.70
CA GLN A 167 -6.03 -0.17 -16.69
C GLN A 167 -5.35 -1.46 -17.18
N ASP A 168 -4.76 -1.40 -18.37
CA ASP A 168 -3.84 -2.44 -18.85
C ASP A 168 -2.47 -2.29 -18.17
N ILE A 169 -2.41 -2.73 -16.90
CA ILE A 169 -1.20 -2.60 -16.07
C ILE A 169 -0.02 -3.32 -16.71
N SER A 170 -0.24 -4.47 -17.37
CA SER A 170 0.84 -5.23 -18.00
C SER A 170 1.53 -4.41 -19.10
N ALA A 171 0.75 -3.85 -20.01
CA ALA A 171 1.30 -3.03 -21.10
C ALA A 171 1.93 -1.72 -20.59
N LEU A 172 1.37 -1.11 -19.52
CA LEU A 172 1.96 0.07 -18.90
C LEU A 172 3.28 -0.25 -18.19
N ALA A 173 3.36 -1.39 -17.49
CA ALA A 173 4.58 -1.86 -16.83
C ALA A 173 5.70 -2.10 -17.85
N GLU A 174 5.40 -2.74 -18.99
CA GLU A 174 6.37 -2.92 -20.07
C GLU A 174 6.94 -1.60 -20.58
N VAL A 175 6.09 -0.58 -20.75
CA VAL A 175 6.56 0.77 -21.13
C VAL A 175 7.48 1.34 -20.06
N CYS A 176 7.07 1.34 -18.79
CA CYS A 176 7.86 1.88 -17.69
C CYS A 176 9.23 1.20 -17.60
N HIS A 177 9.27 -0.12 -17.65
CA HIS A 177 10.50 -0.91 -17.50
C HIS A 177 11.46 -0.70 -18.66
N ARG A 178 10.97 -0.52 -19.92
CA ARG A 178 11.84 -0.13 -21.04
C ARG A 178 12.55 1.21 -20.83
N HIS A 179 11.93 2.12 -20.06
CA HIS A 179 12.51 3.41 -19.68
C HIS A 179 13.30 3.37 -18.37
N GLY A 180 13.43 2.20 -17.73
CA GLY A 180 14.09 2.03 -16.41
C GLY A 180 13.40 2.80 -15.29
N LEU A 181 12.05 2.83 -15.31
CA LEU A 181 11.21 3.53 -14.35
C LEU A 181 10.30 2.54 -13.61
N PRO A 182 10.11 2.69 -12.29
CA PRO A 182 9.14 1.89 -11.57
C PRO A 182 7.71 2.35 -11.88
N LEU A 183 6.79 1.37 -11.94
CA LEU A 183 5.35 1.59 -12.00
C LEU A 183 4.73 1.42 -10.61
N LEU A 184 4.14 2.50 -10.10
CA LEU A 184 3.42 2.55 -8.83
C LEU A 184 1.92 2.51 -9.10
N VAL A 185 1.19 1.58 -8.46
CA VAL A 185 -0.25 1.45 -8.68
C VAL A 185 -1.03 1.69 -7.40
N ASP A 186 -1.90 2.69 -7.42
CA ASP A 186 -2.94 2.86 -6.41
C ASP A 186 -4.10 1.90 -6.72
N ASN A 187 -4.05 0.73 -6.11
CA ASN A 187 -5.04 -0.33 -6.23
C ASN A 187 -6.06 -0.31 -5.07
N ALA A 188 -6.28 0.86 -4.48
CA ALA A 188 -7.12 0.99 -3.28
C ALA A 188 -8.52 0.37 -3.40
N HIS A 189 -9.06 0.21 -4.60
CA HIS A 189 -10.36 -0.41 -4.84
C HIS A 189 -10.24 -1.86 -5.38
N GLY A 190 -9.05 -2.42 -5.48
CA GLY A 190 -8.80 -3.62 -6.25
C GLY A 190 -8.16 -4.81 -5.51
N ALA A 191 -8.13 -4.83 -4.16
CA ALA A 191 -7.56 -5.98 -3.44
C ALA A 191 -8.16 -7.32 -3.87
N TYR A 192 -9.47 -7.36 -4.17
CA TYR A 192 -10.18 -8.54 -4.65
C TYR A 192 -9.70 -9.05 -6.02
N LEU A 193 -9.04 -8.20 -6.81
CA LEU A 193 -8.55 -8.57 -8.15
C LEU A 193 -7.51 -9.70 -8.09
N LYS A 194 -6.85 -9.89 -6.95
CA LYS A 194 -5.94 -11.01 -6.71
C LYS A 194 -6.62 -12.36 -6.80
N PHE A 195 -7.88 -12.43 -6.37
CA PHE A 195 -8.65 -13.66 -6.25
C PHE A 195 -9.52 -13.98 -7.47
N LEU A 196 -9.35 -13.22 -8.55
CA LEU A 196 -9.98 -13.53 -9.84
C LEU A 196 -9.16 -14.57 -10.62
N GLU A 197 -9.82 -15.33 -11.52
CA GLU A 197 -9.17 -16.26 -12.44
C GLU A 197 -9.43 -15.82 -13.90
N PRO A 198 -8.40 -15.38 -14.63
CA PRO A 198 -7.04 -15.12 -14.16
C PRO A 198 -6.98 -13.89 -13.23
N SER A 199 -5.96 -13.85 -12.36
CA SER A 199 -5.70 -12.68 -11.51
C SER A 199 -5.55 -11.41 -12.36
N ARG A 200 -6.10 -10.29 -11.83
CA ARG A 200 -5.95 -8.95 -12.41
C ARG A 200 -5.26 -7.99 -11.45
N HIS A 201 -4.64 -8.53 -10.40
CA HIS A 201 -3.94 -7.72 -9.42
C HIS A 201 -2.68 -7.10 -10.01
N PRO A 202 -2.36 -5.82 -9.70
CA PRO A 202 -1.21 -5.12 -10.29
C PRO A 202 0.13 -5.83 -10.13
N LEU A 203 0.35 -6.55 -9.02
CA LEU A 203 1.58 -7.34 -8.81
C LEU A 203 1.74 -8.42 -9.89
N ASP A 204 0.67 -9.15 -10.18
CA ASP A 204 0.70 -10.23 -11.18
C ASP A 204 0.84 -9.68 -12.61
N LEU A 205 0.49 -8.40 -12.79
CA LEU A 205 0.56 -7.68 -14.06
C LEU A 205 1.82 -6.83 -14.23
N GLY A 206 2.75 -6.86 -13.28
CA GLY A 206 4.07 -6.28 -13.43
C GLY A 206 4.29 -4.92 -12.77
N ALA A 207 3.39 -4.42 -11.92
CA ALA A 207 3.66 -3.25 -11.10
C ALA A 207 4.84 -3.52 -10.15
N ASP A 208 5.66 -2.49 -9.89
CA ASP A 208 6.79 -2.61 -8.95
C ASP A 208 6.31 -2.49 -7.51
N MET A 209 5.39 -1.59 -7.24
CA MET A 209 4.71 -1.45 -5.96
C MET A 209 3.23 -1.16 -6.19
N CYS A 210 2.38 -1.66 -5.29
CA CYS A 210 0.98 -1.23 -5.24
C CYS A 210 0.49 -1.16 -3.80
N CYS A 211 -0.61 -0.45 -3.60
CA CYS A 211 -1.28 -0.40 -2.31
C CYS A 211 -2.74 -0.78 -2.42
N ASP A 212 -3.21 -1.56 -1.46
CA ASP A 212 -4.58 -2.01 -1.34
C ASP A 212 -5.24 -1.39 -0.10
N SER A 213 -6.40 -0.75 -0.25
CA SER A 213 -7.28 -0.51 0.89
C SER A 213 -8.06 -1.80 1.16
N ALA A 214 -7.48 -2.71 1.95
CA ALA A 214 -8.09 -4.00 2.26
C ALA A 214 -9.54 -3.83 2.78
N HIS A 215 -9.77 -2.82 3.63
CA HIS A 215 -11.08 -2.50 4.20
C HIS A 215 -12.17 -2.10 3.20
N LYS A 216 -11.84 -1.81 1.93
CA LYS A 216 -12.84 -1.46 0.93
C LYS A 216 -13.47 -2.68 0.25
N THR A 217 -12.70 -3.74 0.08
CA THR A 217 -13.11 -4.89 -0.74
C THR A 217 -12.87 -6.26 -0.11
N LEU A 218 -12.16 -6.31 1.02
CA LEU A 218 -11.98 -7.50 1.85
C LEU A 218 -12.65 -7.29 3.22
N PRO A 219 -12.91 -8.34 4.01
CA PRO A 219 -13.58 -8.25 5.31
C PRO A 219 -12.65 -7.71 6.40
N VAL A 220 -12.06 -6.54 6.19
CA VAL A 220 -11.08 -5.88 7.04
C VAL A 220 -11.66 -4.61 7.65
N LEU A 221 -11.31 -4.29 8.89
CA LEU A 221 -11.74 -3.07 9.57
C LEU A 221 -11.24 -1.82 8.86
N THR A 222 -12.02 -0.74 8.94
CA THR A 222 -11.68 0.56 8.33
C THR A 222 -10.30 1.02 8.78
N GLY A 223 -9.46 1.39 7.82
CA GLY A 223 -8.07 1.77 8.04
C GLY A 223 -7.07 0.65 7.70
N GLY A 224 -7.50 -0.61 7.61
CA GLY A 224 -6.63 -1.70 7.19
C GLY A 224 -6.26 -1.61 5.70
N ALA A 225 -4.98 -1.69 5.43
CA ALA A 225 -4.41 -1.61 4.08
C ALA A 225 -3.12 -2.42 3.97
N TYR A 226 -2.73 -2.73 2.75
CA TYR A 226 -1.45 -3.35 2.43
C TYR A 226 -0.62 -2.41 1.53
N LEU A 227 0.69 -2.38 1.78
CA LEU A 227 1.70 -1.96 0.83
C LEU A 227 2.40 -3.21 0.31
N HIS A 228 2.34 -3.44 -0.98
CA HIS A 228 2.98 -4.58 -1.62
C HIS A 228 4.20 -4.13 -2.42
N VAL A 229 5.31 -4.84 -2.24
CA VAL A 229 6.52 -4.74 -3.06
C VAL A 229 6.63 -5.99 -3.92
N SER A 230 6.76 -5.83 -5.22
CA SER A 230 6.87 -6.92 -6.19
C SER A 230 8.23 -7.60 -6.12
N GLU A 231 8.30 -8.89 -6.48
CA GLU A 231 9.56 -9.62 -6.68
C GLU A 231 10.48 -8.96 -7.74
N ARG A 232 9.90 -8.25 -8.70
CA ARG A 232 10.62 -7.55 -9.78
C ARG A 232 11.17 -6.19 -9.35
N ALA A 233 10.64 -5.62 -8.27
CA ALA A 233 11.03 -4.32 -7.78
C ALA A 233 12.48 -4.32 -7.24
N GLN A 234 13.05 -3.14 -7.09
CA GLN A 234 14.34 -3.01 -6.45
C GLN A 234 14.29 -3.54 -5.01
N ALA A 235 15.27 -4.34 -4.60
CA ALA A 235 15.35 -4.87 -3.24
C ALA A 235 15.38 -3.76 -2.16
N ALA A 236 15.91 -2.59 -2.51
CA ALA A 236 15.92 -1.42 -1.64
C ALA A 236 14.52 -0.94 -1.24
N PHE A 237 13.48 -1.16 -2.08
CA PHE A 237 12.11 -0.81 -1.74
C PHE A 237 11.59 -1.64 -0.57
N GLU A 238 11.86 -2.94 -0.56
CA GLU A 238 11.51 -3.81 0.56
C GLU A 238 12.26 -3.41 1.84
N ALA A 239 13.59 -3.23 1.73
CA ALA A 239 14.43 -2.92 2.87
C ALA A 239 14.02 -1.64 3.61
N GLU A 240 13.52 -0.62 2.88
CA GLU A 240 13.16 0.69 3.43
C GLU A 240 11.64 0.91 3.54
N ALA A 241 10.81 -0.05 3.15
CA ALA A 241 9.36 0.11 3.15
C ALA A 241 8.80 0.35 4.55
N ARG A 242 9.29 -0.39 5.55
CA ARG A 242 8.89 -0.26 6.95
C ARG A 242 9.15 1.15 7.48
N HIS A 243 10.36 1.64 7.28
CA HIS A 243 10.73 3.00 7.66
C HIS A 243 9.85 4.05 6.94
N SER A 244 9.65 3.90 5.63
CA SER A 244 8.80 4.78 4.84
C SER A 244 7.34 4.79 5.32
N LEU A 245 6.78 3.63 5.72
CA LEU A 245 5.45 3.56 6.32
C LEU A 245 5.40 4.27 7.68
N ALA A 246 6.42 4.09 8.52
CA ALA A 246 6.50 4.71 9.85
C ALA A 246 6.54 6.25 9.77
N VAL A 247 7.23 6.83 8.77
CA VAL A 247 7.27 8.30 8.56
C VAL A 247 5.87 8.93 8.41
N PHE A 248 4.93 8.20 7.83
CA PHE A 248 3.57 8.69 7.56
C PHE A 248 2.50 8.07 8.45
N GLY A 249 2.89 7.22 9.38
CA GLY A 249 2.01 6.48 10.26
C GLY A 249 1.93 7.02 11.68
N SER A 250 1.11 6.35 12.50
CA SER A 250 1.10 6.52 13.94
C SER A 250 2.13 5.57 14.57
N SER A 251 2.76 6.01 15.66
CA SER A 251 3.57 5.13 16.52
C SER A 251 2.72 4.22 17.42
N SER A 252 1.39 4.29 17.32
CA SER A 252 0.46 3.48 18.10
C SER A 252 -0.54 2.81 17.14
N PRO A 253 -0.15 1.72 16.46
CA PRO A 253 -1.02 1.04 15.52
C PRO A 253 -2.18 0.35 16.25
N SER A 254 -3.37 0.36 15.65
CA SER A 254 -4.53 -0.33 16.21
C SER A 254 -4.39 -1.85 16.02
N TYR A 255 -4.31 -2.59 17.11
CA TYR A 255 -4.31 -4.07 17.07
C TYR A 255 -5.64 -4.66 16.62
N LEU A 256 -6.76 -3.93 16.74
CA LEU A 256 -8.03 -4.33 16.14
C LEU A 256 -7.94 -4.34 14.61
N ILE A 257 -7.28 -3.34 14.03
CA ILE A 257 -7.06 -3.29 12.57
C ILE A 257 -6.08 -4.39 12.17
N LEU A 258 -4.95 -4.56 12.88
CA LEU A 258 -3.95 -5.59 12.58
C LEU A 258 -4.54 -7.00 12.61
N GLN A 259 -5.41 -7.31 13.58
CA GLN A 259 -6.12 -8.60 13.63
C GLN A 259 -7.05 -8.82 12.44
N SER A 260 -7.54 -7.76 11.81
CA SER A 260 -8.45 -7.85 10.68
C SER A 260 -7.74 -7.98 9.33
N LEU A 261 -6.46 -7.65 9.26
CA LEU A 261 -5.60 -7.79 8.09
C LEU A 261 -5.10 -9.22 7.94
#